data_e97b51a73e6ca4ade44f80f9b1bb2c45
#
_entry.id   e97b51a73e6ca4ade44f80f9b1bb2c45
#
_cell.length_a   1.000
_cell.length_b   1.000
_cell.length_c   1.000
_cell.angle_alpha   90.00
_cell.angle_beta   90.00
_cell.angle_gamma   90.00
#
_symmetry.space_group_name_H-M   'P 1'
#
loop_
_entity.id
_entity.type
_entity.pdbx_description
1 polymer ?
#
loop_
_entity_poly.entity_id
_entity_poly.type
_entity_poly.pdbx_seq_one_letter_code
_entity_poly.pdbx_strand_id
1 'polypeptide(L)'
;MNIIETVQSNLGFEALKKIDPNTQETTGDDTAMGNSAIAQAGIPAILLGIYNQLEENPNLSLLDSEQGNLLEKIFGKSAELVVEQIDNYSKIKDKHSTQQLEHIAAESLRVIRKKLEDKTDENAIRNFVSKNKPDTLLYLPPSLDLGTILHNNNLDDRTGKMEGPVSSFMRKIEKAFNTSS
;
A
#
# COMPACT_ATOMS: atom_id res chain seq x y z
N MET A 1 2.08 1.52 -19.93
CA MET A 1 1.36 2.16 -18.82
C MET A 1 1.23 1.13 -17.72
N ASN A 2 1.81 1.37 -16.55
CA ASN A 2 1.71 0.47 -15.40
C ASN A 2 0.34 0.61 -14.71
N ILE A 3 0.04 -0.23 -13.73
CA ILE A 3 -1.28 -0.21 -13.07
C ILE A 3 -1.50 1.10 -12.31
N ILE A 4 -0.50 1.60 -11.61
CA ILE A 4 -0.57 2.86 -10.88
C ILE A 4 -0.93 4.02 -11.82
N GLU A 5 -0.19 4.16 -12.92
CA GLU A 5 -0.43 5.19 -13.92
C GLU A 5 -1.83 5.07 -14.53
N THR A 6 -2.33 3.84 -14.69
CA THR A 6 -3.69 3.62 -15.21
C THR A 6 -4.73 4.09 -14.19
N VAL A 7 -4.61 3.68 -12.92
CA VAL A 7 -5.55 4.06 -11.86
C VAL A 7 -5.56 5.57 -11.65
N GLN A 8 -4.37 6.19 -11.49
CA GLN A 8 -4.27 7.63 -11.28
C GLN A 8 -4.87 8.44 -12.44
N SER A 9 -4.57 8.04 -13.69
CA SER A 9 -5.08 8.72 -14.89
C SER A 9 -6.60 8.61 -15.01
N ASN A 10 -7.16 7.42 -14.72
CA ASN A 10 -8.61 7.20 -14.79
C ASN A 10 -9.36 8.01 -13.72
N LEU A 11 -8.73 8.25 -12.57
CA LEU A 11 -9.30 9.07 -11.49
C LEU A 11 -8.99 10.57 -11.62
N GLY A 12 -8.20 10.97 -12.63
CA GLY A 12 -7.84 12.37 -12.86
C GLY A 12 -6.83 12.93 -11.85
N PHE A 13 -6.06 12.09 -11.16
CA PHE A 13 -5.00 12.53 -10.28
C PHE A 13 -3.74 12.92 -11.07
N GLU A 14 -2.96 13.82 -10.50
CA GLU A 14 -1.62 14.15 -10.99
C GLU A 14 -0.68 12.93 -10.91
N ALA A 15 0.41 12.97 -11.68
CA ALA A 15 1.38 11.89 -11.69
C ALA A 15 2.00 11.67 -10.30
N LEU A 16 1.90 10.44 -9.80
CA LEU A 16 2.51 10.07 -8.53
C LEU A 16 4.03 10.12 -8.64
N LYS A 17 4.68 10.54 -7.57
CA LYS A 17 6.14 10.56 -7.47
C LYS A 17 6.67 9.20 -7.04
N LYS A 18 7.72 8.72 -7.70
CA LYS A 18 8.49 7.60 -7.17
C LYS A 18 9.28 8.07 -5.96
N ILE A 19 9.22 7.28 -4.91
CA ILE A 19 9.91 7.58 -3.65
C ILE A 19 11.20 6.77 -3.62
N ASP A 20 12.32 7.47 -3.40
CA ASP A 20 13.61 6.81 -3.20
C ASP A 20 13.60 6.14 -1.81
N PRO A 21 13.75 4.81 -1.71
CA PRO A 21 13.77 4.11 -0.44
C PRO A 21 14.92 4.55 0.50
N ASN A 22 15.92 5.24 -0.03
CA ASN A 22 17.04 5.76 0.77
C ASN A 22 16.77 7.16 1.35
N THR A 23 15.74 7.87 0.86
CA THR A 23 15.31 9.12 1.46
C THR A 23 14.25 8.82 2.51
N GLN A 24 14.54 9.18 3.77
CA GLN A 24 13.55 9.13 4.86
C GLN A 24 12.56 10.30 4.67
N GLU A 25 11.75 10.26 3.63
CA GLU A 25 10.62 11.19 3.51
C GLU A 25 9.57 10.81 4.55
N THR A 26 9.68 11.43 5.71
CA THR A 26 8.75 11.24 6.84
C THR A 26 7.46 12.05 6.70
N THR A 27 7.42 12.98 5.75
CA THR A 27 6.23 13.81 5.49
C THR A 27 6.06 14.01 3.99
N GLY A 28 4.82 13.98 3.51
CA GLY A 28 4.53 14.44 2.15
C GLY A 28 5.17 15.80 1.93
N ASP A 29 5.81 15.96 0.78
CA ASP A 29 6.34 17.25 0.33
C ASP A 29 5.30 18.33 0.67
N ASP A 30 5.68 19.43 1.32
CA ASP A 30 4.74 20.48 1.74
C ASP A 30 3.91 21.06 0.58
N THR A 31 4.28 20.71 -0.66
CA THR A 31 3.54 21.05 -1.89
C THR A 31 2.42 20.08 -2.23
N ALA A 32 2.42 18.83 -1.72
CA ALA A 32 1.39 17.83 -1.98
C ALA A 32 0.42 17.74 -0.79
N MET A 33 -0.40 18.77 -0.61
CA MET A 33 -1.47 18.75 0.39
C MET A 33 -2.80 18.30 -0.24
N GLY A 34 -3.64 17.67 0.56
CA GLY A 34 -5.00 17.35 0.15
C GLY A 34 -5.10 16.14 -0.78
N ASN A 35 -5.89 16.27 -1.84
CA ASN A 35 -6.24 15.19 -2.75
C ASN A 35 -5.02 14.51 -3.41
N SER A 36 -3.97 15.28 -3.73
CA SER A 36 -2.74 14.72 -4.32
C SER A 36 -1.98 13.86 -3.31
N ALA A 37 -1.96 14.23 -2.03
CA ALA A 37 -1.33 13.42 -0.98
C ALA A 37 -2.14 12.14 -0.67
N ILE A 38 -3.48 12.21 -0.70
CA ILE A 38 -4.33 11.01 -0.59
C ILE A 38 -4.05 10.05 -1.76
N ALA A 39 -3.93 10.56 -2.98
CA ALA A 39 -3.62 9.73 -4.14
C ALA A 39 -2.22 9.11 -4.04
N GLN A 40 -1.21 9.90 -3.63
CA GLN A 40 0.18 9.43 -3.45
C GLN A 40 0.28 8.29 -2.44
N ALA A 41 -0.48 8.35 -1.35
CA ALA A 41 -0.50 7.31 -0.32
C ALA A 41 -1.51 6.20 -0.63
N GLY A 42 -2.71 6.56 -1.02
CA GLY A 42 -3.86 5.66 -1.16
C GLY A 42 -3.74 4.69 -2.33
N ILE A 43 -3.31 5.16 -3.51
CA ILE A 43 -3.22 4.27 -4.69
C ILE A 43 -2.24 3.12 -4.46
N PRO A 44 -0.97 3.34 -4.08
CA PRO A 44 -0.05 2.23 -3.84
C PRO A 44 -0.47 1.37 -2.63
N ALA A 45 -0.98 1.97 -1.56
CA ALA A 45 -1.45 1.22 -0.40
C ALA A 45 -2.57 0.24 -0.75
N ILE A 46 -3.59 0.71 -1.46
CA ILE A 46 -4.74 -0.10 -1.88
C ILE A 46 -4.32 -1.20 -2.85
N LEU A 47 -3.47 -0.88 -3.84
CA LEU A 47 -2.95 -1.89 -4.77
C LEU A 47 -2.17 -2.98 -4.03
N LEU A 48 -1.34 -2.63 -3.04
CA LEU A 48 -0.59 -3.60 -2.23
C LEU A 48 -1.51 -4.45 -1.37
N GLY A 49 -2.58 -3.87 -0.80
CA GLY A 49 -3.62 -4.61 -0.08
C GLY A 49 -4.30 -5.65 -0.99
N ILE A 50 -4.68 -5.25 -2.21
CA ILE A 50 -5.28 -6.16 -3.20
C ILE A 50 -4.27 -7.27 -3.58
N TYR A 51 -3.01 -6.93 -3.82
CA TYR A 51 -1.98 -7.94 -4.16
C TYR A 51 -1.76 -8.92 -3.02
N ASN A 52 -1.77 -8.46 -1.77
CA ASN A 52 -1.64 -9.33 -0.61
C ASN A 52 -2.80 -10.35 -0.54
N GLN A 53 -4.03 -9.88 -0.72
CA GLN A 53 -5.21 -10.75 -0.79
C GLN A 53 -5.13 -11.77 -1.94
N LEU A 54 -4.65 -11.36 -3.12
CA LEU A 54 -4.48 -12.25 -4.27
C LEU A 54 -3.31 -13.24 -4.10
N GLU A 55 -2.30 -12.91 -3.31
CA GLU A 55 -1.22 -13.84 -2.93
C GLU A 55 -1.72 -14.92 -1.97
N GLU A 56 -2.53 -14.52 -0.97
CA GLU A 56 -3.10 -15.43 0.03
C GLU A 56 -4.19 -16.31 -0.58
N ASN A 57 -5.08 -15.72 -1.34
CA ASN A 57 -6.21 -16.36 -2.00
C ASN A 57 -6.25 -15.98 -3.48
N PRO A 58 -5.59 -16.72 -4.36
CA PRO A 58 -5.51 -16.41 -5.79
C PRO A 58 -6.81 -16.73 -6.52
N ASN A 59 -7.88 -15.99 -6.18
CA ASN A 59 -9.17 -16.05 -6.84
C ASN A 59 -9.67 -14.64 -7.20
N LEU A 60 -10.63 -14.56 -8.11
CA LEU A 60 -11.12 -13.29 -8.64
C LEU A 60 -12.29 -12.71 -7.84
N SER A 61 -12.77 -13.38 -6.79
CA SER A 61 -13.99 -12.96 -6.06
C SER A 61 -13.87 -11.55 -5.47
N LEU A 62 -12.68 -11.16 -5.02
CA LEU A 62 -12.41 -9.79 -4.56
C LEU A 62 -12.59 -8.79 -5.72
N LEU A 63 -12.11 -9.13 -6.90
CA LEU A 63 -12.11 -8.25 -8.08
C LEU A 63 -13.52 -8.07 -8.68
N ASP A 64 -14.44 -8.96 -8.37
CA ASP A 64 -15.85 -8.86 -8.78
C ASP A 64 -16.69 -7.99 -7.82
N SER A 65 -16.04 -7.44 -6.78
CA SER A 65 -16.67 -6.53 -5.82
C SER A 65 -16.76 -5.12 -6.40
N GLU A 66 -17.95 -4.70 -6.79
CA GLU A 66 -18.16 -3.37 -7.41
C GLU A 66 -18.57 -2.29 -6.40
N GLN A 67 -19.15 -2.67 -5.26
CA GLN A 67 -19.71 -1.73 -4.29
C GLN A 67 -19.63 -2.27 -2.86
N GLY A 68 -19.81 -1.34 -1.92
CA GLY A 68 -19.79 -1.62 -0.48
C GLY A 68 -18.39 -1.39 0.09
N ASN A 69 -18.20 -1.62 1.37
CA ASN A 69 -16.95 -1.38 2.11
C ASN A 69 -15.74 -2.10 1.49
N LEU A 70 -15.24 -1.56 0.34
CA LEU A 70 -14.14 -2.17 -0.41
C LEU A 70 -12.84 -2.16 0.40
N LEU A 71 -12.60 -1.09 1.17
CA LEU A 71 -11.46 -1.01 2.07
C LEU A 71 -11.47 -2.14 3.09
N GLU A 72 -12.64 -2.44 3.67
CA GLU A 72 -12.80 -3.54 4.61
C GLU A 72 -12.62 -4.92 3.93
N LYS A 73 -13.07 -5.07 2.68
CA LYS A 73 -12.83 -6.29 1.90
C LYS A 73 -11.35 -6.49 1.58
N ILE A 74 -10.61 -5.40 1.31
CA ILE A 74 -9.19 -5.44 0.96
C ILE A 74 -8.30 -5.63 2.20
N PHE A 75 -8.58 -4.88 3.28
CA PHE A 75 -7.72 -4.81 4.46
C PHE A 75 -8.27 -5.53 5.69
N GLY A 76 -9.50 -6.02 5.64
CA GLY A 76 -10.15 -6.65 6.79
C GLY A 76 -10.21 -5.70 7.98
N LYS A 77 -9.78 -6.21 9.14
CA LYS A 77 -9.75 -5.46 10.41
C LYS A 77 -8.74 -4.30 10.41
N SER A 78 -7.80 -4.28 9.47
CA SER A 78 -6.79 -3.23 9.37
C SER A 78 -7.26 -2.03 8.55
N ALA A 79 -8.46 -2.04 7.98
CA ALA A 79 -8.96 -0.98 7.11
C ALA A 79 -8.94 0.40 7.78
N GLU A 80 -9.41 0.50 9.03
CA GLU A 80 -9.41 1.77 9.79
C GLU A 80 -8.00 2.29 10.03
N LEU A 81 -7.04 1.41 10.36
CA LEU A 81 -5.65 1.78 10.56
C LEU A 81 -4.99 2.28 9.27
N VAL A 82 -5.28 1.65 8.14
CA VAL A 82 -4.78 2.11 6.83
C VAL A 82 -5.32 3.49 6.49
N VAL A 83 -6.61 3.71 6.69
CA VAL A 83 -7.23 5.04 6.49
C VAL A 83 -6.58 6.08 7.39
N GLU A 84 -6.41 5.79 8.68
CA GLU A 84 -5.77 6.69 9.64
C GLU A 84 -4.33 7.05 9.23
N GLN A 85 -3.54 6.09 8.76
CA GLN A 85 -2.18 6.34 8.27
C GLN A 85 -2.16 7.24 7.04
N ILE A 86 -3.09 7.03 6.10
CA ILE A 86 -3.22 7.87 4.91
C ILE A 86 -3.68 9.28 5.28
N ASP A 87 -4.61 9.42 6.22
CA ASP A 87 -5.08 10.72 6.73
C ASP A 87 -3.95 11.48 7.42
N ASN A 88 -3.15 10.79 8.23
CA ASN A 88 -1.97 11.38 8.89
C ASN A 88 -0.92 11.84 7.85
N TYR A 89 -0.68 11.05 6.81
CA TYR A 89 0.24 11.41 5.74
C TYR A 89 -0.25 12.62 4.94
N SER A 90 -1.53 12.62 4.56
CA SER A 90 -2.14 13.67 3.74
C SER A 90 -2.48 14.94 4.52
N LYS A 91 -2.35 14.92 5.86
CA LYS A 91 -2.75 16.00 6.78
C LYS A 91 -4.24 16.38 6.65
N ILE A 92 -5.06 15.50 6.08
CA ILE A 92 -6.52 15.67 5.99
C ILE A 92 -7.17 14.88 7.13
N LYS A 93 -8.00 15.59 7.91
CA LYS A 93 -8.76 15.00 9.03
C LYS A 93 -10.26 14.93 8.74
N ASP A 94 -10.64 14.85 7.49
CA ASP A 94 -12.04 14.92 7.09
C ASP A 94 -12.56 13.54 6.67
N LYS A 95 -13.80 13.20 7.03
CA LYS A 95 -14.46 11.94 6.61
C LYS A 95 -14.55 11.74 5.09
N HIS A 96 -14.19 12.75 4.32
CA HIS A 96 -14.10 12.67 2.86
C HIS A 96 -12.97 11.78 2.34
N SER A 97 -11.89 11.55 3.13
CA SER A 97 -10.80 10.67 2.72
C SER A 97 -11.26 9.24 2.51
N THR A 98 -12.07 8.69 3.41
CA THR A 98 -12.62 7.33 3.29
C THR A 98 -13.39 7.16 1.99
N GLN A 99 -14.25 8.11 1.61
CA GLN A 99 -15.01 8.04 0.36
C GLN A 99 -14.08 8.08 -0.86
N GLN A 100 -13.04 8.91 -0.80
CA GLN A 100 -12.05 8.99 -1.89
C GLN A 100 -11.23 7.71 -1.99
N LEU A 101 -10.85 7.11 -0.86
CA LEU A 101 -10.15 5.83 -0.82
C LEU A 101 -11.04 4.68 -1.33
N GLU A 102 -12.34 4.68 -1.04
CA GLU A 102 -13.29 3.74 -1.63
C GLU A 102 -13.36 3.87 -3.16
N HIS A 103 -13.34 5.09 -3.71
CA HIS A 103 -13.26 5.30 -5.16
C HIS A 103 -11.94 4.79 -5.76
N ILE A 104 -10.82 5.01 -5.06
CA ILE A 104 -9.52 4.47 -5.47
C ILE A 104 -9.55 2.93 -5.44
N ALA A 105 -10.16 2.34 -4.42
CA ALA A 105 -10.30 0.89 -4.31
C ALA A 105 -11.14 0.30 -5.46
N ALA A 106 -12.29 0.89 -5.74
CA ALA A 106 -13.16 0.47 -6.83
C ALA A 106 -12.44 0.51 -8.19
N GLU A 107 -11.74 1.63 -8.48
CA GLU A 107 -11.00 1.77 -9.74
C GLU A 107 -9.81 0.80 -9.81
N SER A 108 -9.11 0.59 -8.69
CA SER A 108 -7.99 -0.36 -8.63
C SER A 108 -8.44 -1.79 -8.93
N LEU A 109 -9.54 -2.23 -8.34
CA LEU A 109 -10.15 -3.54 -8.59
C LEU A 109 -10.54 -3.67 -10.07
N ARG A 110 -11.20 -2.66 -10.62
CA ARG A 110 -11.62 -2.62 -12.03
C ARG A 110 -10.43 -2.72 -12.99
N VAL A 111 -9.35 -1.97 -12.72
CA VAL A 111 -8.14 -1.99 -13.56
C VAL A 111 -7.46 -3.35 -13.51
N ILE A 112 -7.31 -3.93 -12.31
CA ILE A 112 -6.72 -5.26 -12.13
C ILE A 112 -7.58 -6.33 -12.82
N ARG A 113 -8.90 -6.28 -12.61
CA ARG A 113 -9.85 -7.21 -13.25
C ARG A 113 -9.69 -7.19 -14.77
N LYS A 114 -9.66 -5.98 -15.35
CA LYS A 114 -9.45 -5.80 -16.80
C LYS A 114 -8.09 -6.35 -17.28
N LYS A 115 -7.03 -6.21 -16.48
CA LYS A 115 -5.69 -6.73 -16.84
C LYS A 115 -5.58 -8.25 -16.75
N LEU A 116 -6.40 -8.87 -15.91
CA LEU A 116 -6.46 -10.33 -15.76
C LEU A 116 -7.45 -10.99 -16.72
N GLU A 117 -8.42 -10.24 -17.30
CA GLU A 117 -9.52 -10.64 -18.20
C GLU A 117 -9.77 -12.16 -18.37
N ASP A 118 -8.90 -12.84 -19.09
CA ASP A 118 -9.02 -14.27 -19.40
C ASP A 118 -8.06 -15.15 -18.56
N LYS A 119 -7.29 -14.56 -17.65
CA LYS A 119 -6.27 -15.23 -16.84
C LYS A 119 -6.81 -15.52 -15.45
N THR A 120 -7.64 -16.54 -15.36
CA THR A 120 -8.34 -16.92 -14.12
C THR A 120 -7.65 -18.02 -13.33
N ASP A 121 -6.57 -18.61 -13.89
CA ASP A 121 -5.83 -19.64 -13.19
C ASP A 121 -4.90 -19.02 -12.10
N GLU A 122 -4.68 -19.78 -11.05
CA GLU A 122 -3.89 -19.37 -9.88
C GLU A 122 -2.48 -18.91 -10.25
N ASN A 123 -1.81 -19.60 -11.17
CA ASN A 123 -0.45 -19.25 -11.58
C ASN A 123 -0.40 -17.91 -12.31
N ALA A 124 -1.39 -17.64 -13.16
CA ALA A 124 -1.50 -16.36 -13.85
C ALA A 124 -1.73 -15.20 -12.87
N ILE A 125 -2.57 -15.40 -11.85
CA ILE A 125 -2.81 -14.40 -10.79
C ILE A 125 -1.51 -14.15 -10.00
N ARG A 126 -0.83 -15.20 -9.54
CA ARG A 126 0.45 -15.07 -8.81
C ARG A 126 1.53 -14.38 -9.65
N ASN A 127 1.66 -14.74 -10.92
CA ASN A 127 2.60 -14.10 -11.85
C ASN A 127 2.26 -12.62 -12.05
N PHE A 128 0.98 -12.29 -12.16
CA PHE A 128 0.53 -10.91 -12.28
C PHE A 128 0.94 -10.09 -11.04
N VAL A 129 0.69 -10.61 -9.84
CA VAL A 129 1.06 -9.94 -8.58
C VAL A 129 2.58 -9.79 -8.47
N SER A 130 3.34 -10.85 -8.68
CA SER A 130 4.81 -10.85 -8.61
C SER A 130 5.43 -9.82 -9.56
N LYS A 131 4.84 -9.62 -10.74
CA LYS A 131 5.31 -8.65 -11.73
C LYS A 131 5.02 -7.20 -11.34
N ASN A 132 3.86 -6.92 -10.74
CA ASN A 132 3.38 -5.55 -10.52
C ASN A 132 3.68 -5.02 -9.10
N LYS A 133 3.78 -5.88 -8.10
CA LYS A 133 4.02 -5.52 -6.70
C LYS A 133 5.33 -4.73 -6.49
N PRO A 134 6.49 -5.11 -7.09
CA PRO A 134 7.73 -4.34 -6.95
C PRO A 134 7.62 -2.91 -7.49
N ASP A 135 6.96 -2.72 -8.63
CA ASP A 135 6.76 -1.39 -9.20
C ASP A 135 5.86 -0.52 -8.32
N THR A 136 4.85 -1.13 -7.69
CA THR A 136 3.93 -0.42 -6.78
C THR A 136 4.64 0.07 -5.53
N LEU A 137 5.57 -0.71 -4.99
CA LEU A 137 6.36 -0.34 -3.81
C LEU A 137 7.23 0.91 -4.02
N LEU A 138 7.60 1.22 -5.26
CA LEU A 138 8.37 2.43 -5.58
C LEU A 138 7.60 3.74 -5.34
N TYR A 139 6.27 3.67 -5.20
CA TYR A 139 5.43 4.84 -4.98
C TYR A 139 4.87 4.93 -3.56
N LEU A 140 5.09 3.88 -2.74
CA LEU A 140 4.57 3.83 -1.38
C LEU A 140 5.38 4.73 -0.44
N PRO A 141 4.75 5.70 0.25
CA PRO A 141 5.42 6.46 1.29
C PRO A 141 5.89 5.57 2.45
N PRO A 142 7.18 5.62 2.84
CA PRO A 142 7.71 4.80 3.94
C PRO A 142 7.01 5.04 5.28
N SER A 143 6.47 6.25 5.48
CA SER A 143 5.77 6.63 6.70
C SER A 143 4.44 5.91 6.93
N LEU A 144 3.88 5.23 5.92
CA LEU A 144 2.63 4.49 6.06
C LEU A 144 2.77 3.16 6.83
N ASP A 145 3.99 2.63 6.98
CA ASP A 145 4.28 1.41 7.75
C ASP A 145 3.34 0.22 7.44
N LEU A 146 2.96 0.08 6.17
CA LEU A 146 1.99 -0.94 5.74
C LEU A 146 2.46 -2.38 5.99
N GLY A 147 3.75 -2.62 6.04
CA GLY A 147 4.30 -3.94 6.34
C GLY A 147 3.88 -4.43 7.72
N THR A 148 3.98 -3.57 8.73
CA THR A 148 3.51 -3.87 10.09
C THR A 148 2.00 -4.06 10.13
N ILE A 149 1.24 -3.20 9.43
CA ILE A 149 -0.23 -3.23 9.43
C ILE A 149 -0.76 -4.50 8.75
N LEU A 150 -0.16 -4.91 7.64
CA LEU A 150 -0.56 -6.08 6.86
C LEU A 150 0.14 -7.37 7.31
N HIS A 151 0.90 -7.34 8.42
CA HIS A 151 1.72 -8.45 8.90
C HIS A 151 2.65 -9.04 7.83
N ASN A 152 3.13 -8.20 6.92
CA ASN A 152 3.96 -8.59 5.78
C ASN A 152 5.34 -7.94 5.87
N ASN A 153 6.28 -8.62 6.52
CA ASN A 153 7.66 -8.13 6.72
C ASN A 153 8.41 -7.82 5.41
N ASN A 154 8.00 -8.41 4.29
CA ASN A 154 8.61 -8.14 2.98
C ASN A 154 8.28 -6.73 2.44
N LEU A 155 7.24 -6.08 2.95
CA LEU A 155 6.91 -4.70 2.62
C LEU A 155 7.80 -3.71 3.37
N ASP A 156 8.13 -4.01 4.63
CA ASP A 156 8.96 -3.15 5.49
C ASP A 156 10.42 -3.09 5.01
N ASP A 157 10.98 -4.21 4.56
CA ASP A 157 12.36 -4.28 4.05
C ASP A 157 12.60 -3.38 2.82
N ARG A 158 11.54 -3.06 2.06
CA ARG A 158 11.62 -2.19 0.87
C ARG A 158 11.25 -0.74 1.10
N THR A 159 10.60 -0.43 2.22
CA THR A 159 10.19 0.94 2.58
C THR A 159 11.24 1.70 3.39
N GLY A 160 12.50 1.25 3.36
CA GLY A 160 13.63 2.03 3.89
C GLY A 160 13.83 1.97 5.40
N LYS A 161 13.11 1.13 6.13
CA LYS A 161 13.55 0.72 7.45
C LYS A 161 14.70 -0.27 7.28
N MET A 162 15.91 0.23 7.08
CA MET A 162 17.14 -0.52 7.32
C MET A 162 17.27 -0.82 8.82
N GLU A 163 16.30 -1.54 9.38
CA GLU A 163 16.56 -2.39 10.52
C GLU A 163 17.11 -3.71 9.96
N GLY A 164 18.35 -3.65 9.46
CA GLY A 164 19.09 -4.85 9.11
C GLY A 164 19.16 -5.78 10.34
N PRO A 165 19.41 -7.09 10.16
CA PRO A 165 19.53 -8.06 11.26
C PRO A 165 20.54 -7.64 12.35
N VAL A 166 21.36 -6.65 12.06
CA VAL A 166 22.33 -6.06 12.99
C VAL A 166 21.67 -5.15 14.04
N SER A 167 20.59 -4.42 13.72
CA SER A 167 19.97 -3.51 14.71
C SER A 167 19.11 -4.27 15.74
N SER A 168 18.44 -5.35 15.32
CA SER A 168 17.70 -6.20 16.25
C SER A 168 18.66 -7.00 17.18
N PHE A 169 19.85 -7.33 16.70
CA PHE A 169 20.89 -7.98 17.47
C PHE A 169 21.54 -7.02 18.48
N MET A 170 21.82 -5.78 18.07
CA MET A 170 22.36 -4.74 18.97
C MET A 170 21.38 -4.37 20.09
N ARG A 171 20.07 -4.26 19.85
CA ARG A 171 19.06 -4.05 20.91
C ARG A 171 18.98 -5.21 21.90
N LYS A 172 19.19 -6.45 21.45
CA LYS A 172 19.27 -7.61 22.37
C LYS A 172 20.51 -7.58 23.23
N ILE A 173 21.67 -7.13 22.69
CA ILE A 173 22.91 -6.97 23.44
C ILE A 173 22.79 -5.85 24.48
N GLU A 174 22.26 -4.68 24.11
CA GLU A 174 22.02 -3.58 25.05
C GLU A 174 21.13 -3.98 26.24
N LYS A 175 20.03 -4.73 25.97
CA LYS A 175 19.19 -5.27 27.04
C LYS A 175 19.91 -6.27 27.92
N ALA A 176 20.79 -7.08 27.38
CA ALA A 176 21.57 -8.05 28.16
C ALA A 176 22.61 -7.38 29.06
N PHE A 177 23.22 -6.28 28.62
CA PHE A 177 24.19 -5.54 29.43
C PHE A 177 23.56 -4.67 30.52
N ASN A 178 22.33 -4.16 30.31
CA ASN A 178 21.63 -3.34 31.31
C ASN A 178 20.94 -4.18 32.42
N THR A 179 20.94 -5.51 32.35
CA THR A 179 20.34 -6.38 33.37
C THR A 179 21.37 -6.98 34.32
N SER A 180 22.64 -6.58 34.23
CA SER A 180 23.75 -7.09 35.06
C SER A 180 24.42 -5.98 35.88
N SER A 181 23.63 -5.09 36.45
CA SER A 181 24.10 -4.11 37.46
C SER A 181 23.15 -4.08 38.64
#